data_6bf2d52bfe368de01308186b453898f8
#
_entry.id   6bf2d52bfe368de01308186b453898f8
#
_cell.length_a   1.000
_cell.length_b   1.000
_cell.length_c   1.000
_cell.angle_alpha   90.00
_cell.angle_beta   90.00
_cell.angle_gamma   90.00
#
_symmetry.space_group_name_H-M   'P 1'
#
loop_
_entity.id
_entity.type
_entity.pdbx_description
1 polymer ?
#
loop_
_entity_poly.entity_id
_entity_poly.type
_entity_poly.pdbx_seq_one_letter_code
_entity_poly.pdbx_strand_id
1 'polypeptide(L)'
;MAVWAIGDLQGCLGPTERLLERIDFDPARDRLWFCGDLVNRGGESLETLRLVHSLRESAVTVLGNHDLSLLAIAERREADQRKVNPDLQRVLFAPDRDELLDWLRMQPLVHADRELGWMMVHAGLAPKWSADDALAMSAEVERVLQGRNRQGLLRNMYGDRPAWSSGLRGTDRLRAIINTCTRMRYCRPRGRIAFAEKGAPGTQQPGLYPWYAVPGRVERGMKLACGHWSSLGLFIGHGVHALDTGAVWGGTLTALQIDSDELRVVQVPGREVPATPPQPRQQRG
;
A
#
# COMPACT_ATOMS: atom_id res chain seq x y z
N MET A 1 22.96 12.07 0.79
CA MET A 1 21.61 11.82 0.23
C MET A 1 21.25 10.41 0.61
N ALA A 2 20.12 10.20 1.26
CA ALA A 2 19.62 8.86 1.57
C ALA A 2 18.23 8.68 0.92
N VAL A 3 17.91 7.45 0.48
CA VAL A 3 16.58 7.11 -0.03
C VAL A 3 15.98 6.03 0.87
N TRP A 4 14.83 6.32 1.47
CA TRP A 4 14.16 5.46 2.43
C TRP A 4 12.82 4.98 1.91
N ALA A 5 12.61 3.67 1.85
CA ALA A 5 11.29 3.08 1.64
C ALA A 5 10.62 2.83 3.00
N ILE A 6 9.35 3.26 3.14
CA ILE A 6 8.58 3.21 4.39
C ILE A 6 7.30 2.41 4.16
N GLY A 7 6.98 1.53 5.10
CA GLY A 7 5.76 0.72 5.09
C GLY A 7 4.48 1.54 5.34
N ASP A 8 3.36 0.83 5.49
CA ASP A 8 2.01 1.41 5.63
C ASP A 8 1.90 2.36 6.83
N LEU A 9 1.46 3.60 6.58
CA LEU A 9 1.25 4.61 7.62
C LEU A 9 -0.13 4.48 8.27
N GLN A 10 -1.15 4.25 7.51
CA GLN A 10 -2.55 4.06 7.93
C GLN A 10 -3.04 5.09 8.97
N GLY A 11 -2.69 6.39 8.81
CA GLY A 11 -3.09 7.44 9.73
C GLY A 11 -2.38 7.40 11.09
N CYS A 12 -1.17 6.86 11.14
CA CYS A 12 -0.31 6.83 12.34
C CYS A 12 0.70 8.00 12.32
N LEU A 13 0.25 9.23 12.55
CA LEU A 13 1.08 10.43 12.48
C LEU A 13 2.28 10.36 13.44
N GLY A 14 2.02 10.16 14.74
CA GLY A 14 3.08 10.15 15.74
C GLY A 14 4.19 9.12 15.47
N PRO A 15 3.88 7.86 15.11
CA PRO A 15 4.89 6.92 14.62
C PRO A 15 5.65 7.42 13.39
N THR A 16 4.98 8.08 12.45
CA THR A 16 5.63 8.62 11.24
C THR A 16 6.62 9.71 11.59
N GLU A 17 6.24 10.67 12.42
CA GLU A 17 7.13 11.75 12.88
C GLU A 17 8.36 11.18 13.63
N ARG A 18 8.16 10.25 14.56
CA ARG A 18 9.28 9.58 15.26
C ARG A 18 10.21 8.82 14.31
N LEU A 19 9.67 8.22 13.25
CA LEU A 19 10.49 7.51 12.28
C LEU A 19 11.34 8.50 11.47
N LEU A 20 10.76 9.60 10.99
CA LEU A 20 11.48 10.66 10.27
C LEU A 20 12.59 11.28 11.13
N GLU A 21 12.31 11.56 12.39
CA GLU A 21 13.31 12.01 13.36
C GLU A 21 14.41 10.95 13.56
N ARG A 22 14.05 9.67 13.71
CA ARG A 22 15.00 8.58 13.97
C ARG A 22 15.95 8.32 12.82
N ILE A 23 15.52 8.57 11.57
CA ILE A 23 16.38 8.45 10.38
C ILE A 23 17.14 9.75 10.06
N ASP A 24 16.96 10.81 10.85
CA ASP A 24 17.52 12.15 10.62
C ASP A 24 17.19 12.67 9.21
N PHE A 25 15.91 12.57 8.85
CA PHE A 25 15.42 12.93 7.51
C PHE A 25 15.52 14.44 7.26
N ASP A 26 16.21 14.79 6.17
CA ASP A 26 16.31 16.16 5.69
C ASP A 26 15.74 16.26 4.25
N PRO A 27 14.58 16.92 4.04
CA PRO A 27 13.94 16.99 2.74
C PRO A 27 14.77 17.71 1.67
N ALA A 28 15.79 18.48 2.07
CA ALA A 28 16.67 19.17 1.11
C ALA A 28 17.64 18.20 0.43
N ARG A 29 17.97 17.08 1.05
CA ARG A 29 18.98 16.13 0.55
C ARG A 29 18.48 14.69 0.41
N ASP A 30 17.47 14.27 1.19
CA ASP A 30 17.02 12.89 1.25
C ASP A 30 15.71 12.68 0.47
N ARG A 31 15.34 11.41 0.21
CA ARG A 31 14.11 11.03 -0.49
C ARG A 31 13.36 9.96 0.27
N LEU A 32 12.04 10.03 0.24
CA LEU A 32 11.15 9.05 0.85
C LEU A 32 10.31 8.33 -0.20
N TRP A 33 10.13 7.03 -0.01
CA TRP A 33 9.22 6.19 -0.79
C TRP A 33 8.20 5.57 0.16
N PHE A 34 6.94 5.98 0.07
CA PHE A 34 5.87 5.41 0.89
C PHE A 34 5.17 4.29 0.13
N CYS A 35 5.10 3.11 0.75
CA CYS A 35 4.49 1.91 0.15
C CYS A 35 2.96 1.97 0.05
N GLY A 36 2.34 3.13 0.25
CA GLY A 36 0.90 3.35 0.19
C GLY A 36 0.19 3.09 1.52
N ASP A 37 -1.14 3.08 1.48
CA ASP A 37 -2.00 3.05 2.66
C ASP A 37 -1.62 4.15 3.65
N LEU A 38 -1.67 5.41 3.18
CA LEU A 38 -1.36 6.58 4.01
C LEU A 38 -2.44 6.83 5.07
N VAL A 39 -3.67 6.43 4.78
CA VAL A 39 -4.87 6.79 5.54
C VAL A 39 -5.59 5.57 6.11
N ASN A 40 -6.58 5.86 7.01
CA ASN A 40 -7.50 4.93 7.62
C ASN A 40 -6.91 4.17 8.82
N ARG A 41 -7.79 3.87 9.81
CA ARG A 41 -7.53 3.05 11.01
C ARG A 41 -6.74 3.72 12.13
N GLY A 42 -5.69 4.49 11.83
CA GLY A 42 -4.79 5.09 12.84
C GLY A 42 -5.43 6.21 13.64
N GLY A 43 -6.42 6.89 13.06
CA GLY A 43 -7.16 7.97 13.71
C GLY A 43 -6.66 9.37 13.37
N GLU A 44 -5.49 9.49 12.68
CA GLU A 44 -4.86 10.75 12.31
C GLU A 44 -4.63 10.84 10.78
N SER A 45 -5.62 10.32 10.00
CA SER A 45 -5.49 10.22 8.53
C SER A 45 -5.31 11.59 7.87
N LEU A 46 -6.00 12.63 8.35
CA LEU A 46 -5.89 13.98 7.79
C LEU A 46 -4.48 14.54 7.99
N GLU A 47 -3.97 14.46 9.20
CA GLU A 47 -2.66 15.00 9.57
C GLU A 47 -1.54 14.22 8.88
N THR A 48 -1.66 12.89 8.81
CA THR A 48 -0.72 12.03 8.10
C THR A 48 -0.70 12.36 6.60
N LEU A 49 -1.87 12.55 5.98
CA LEU A 49 -1.98 12.91 4.56
C LEU A 49 -1.37 14.29 4.29
N ARG A 50 -1.62 15.27 5.17
CA ARG A 50 -1.01 16.60 5.10
C ARG A 50 0.50 16.56 5.23
N LEU A 51 1.03 15.77 6.16
CA LEU A 51 2.46 15.58 6.32
C LEU A 51 3.08 15.05 5.03
N VAL A 52 2.56 13.93 4.49
CA VAL A 52 3.11 13.35 3.26
C VAL A 52 2.96 14.30 2.08
N HIS A 53 1.82 15.01 1.96
CA HIS A 53 1.62 16.03 0.95
C HIS A 53 2.63 17.18 1.07
N SER A 54 2.95 17.64 2.28
CA SER A 54 3.97 18.69 2.49
C SER A 54 5.37 18.25 2.06
N LEU A 55 5.65 16.96 2.06
CA LEU A 55 6.92 16.35 1.65
C LEU A 55 6.97 15.97 0.16
N ARG A 56 5.95 16.28 -0.64
CA ARG A 56 5.78 15.78 -2.03
C ARG A 56 6.96 16.04 -2.96
N GLU A 57 7.75 17.08 -2.70
CA GLU A 57 8.94 17.40 -3.52
C GLU A 57 10.14 16.49 -3.20
N SER A 58 10.12 15.86 -2.02
CA SER A 58 11.16 14.94 -1.54
C SER A 58 10.63 13.53 -1.31
N ALA A 59 9.38 13.25 -1.69
CA ALA A 59 8.73 11.96 -1.47
C ALA A 59 7.96 11.46 -2.69
N VAL A 60 7.96 10.14 -2.87
CA VAL A 60 7.07 9.43 -3.79
C VAL A 60 6.20 8.47 -2.97
N THR A 61 4.92 8.39 -3.26
CA THR A 61 4.04 7.36 -2.70
C THR A 61 3.38 6.56 -3.82
N VAL A 62 3.11 5.28 -3.57
CA VAL A 62 2.20 4.50 -4.41
C VAL A 62 0.83 4.41 -3.74
N LEU A 63 -0.22 4.21 -4.52
CA LEU A 63 -1.57 4.08 -3.97
C LEU A 63 -1.77 2.70 -3.37
N GLY A 64 -2.18 2.68 -2.09
CA GLY A 64 -2.67 1.50 -1.42
C GLY A 64 -4.19 1.31 -1.58
N ASN A 65 -4.70 0.20 -1.06
CA ASN A 65 -6.14 -0.08 -1.14
C ASN A 65 -6.97 0.86 -0.25
N HIS A 66 -6.41 1.37 0.86
CA HIS A 66 -7.08 2.37 1.69
C HIS A 66 -7.11 3.74 1.04
N ASP A 67 -6.06 4.13 0.33
CA ASP A 67 -6.00 5.38 -0.43
C ASP A 67 -7.03 5.39 -1.56
N LEU A 68 -7.07 4.32 -2.34
CA LEU A 68 -8.10 4.15 -3.38
C LEU A 68 -9.52 4.11 -2.80
N SER A 69 -9.69 3.52 -1.61
CA SER A 69 -10.98 3.51 -0.92
C SER A 69 -11.41 4.92 -0.51
N LEU A 70 -10.49 5.74 0.00
CA LEU A 70 -10.77 7.15 0.31
C LEU A 70 -11.21 7.91 -0.95
N LEU A 71 -10.47 7.78 -2.05
CA LEU A 71 -10.83 8.39 -3.33
C LEU A 71 -12.23 7.94 -3.82
N ALA A 72 -12.54 6.65 -3.70
CA ALA A 72 -13.86 6.12 -4.09
C ALA A 72 -14.99 6.62 -3.19
N ILE A 73 -14.74 6.81 -1.90
CA ILE A 73 -15.72 7.37 -0.96
C ILE A 73 -15.95 8.85 -1.28
N ALA A 74 -14.91 9.60 -1.61
CA ALA A 74 -15.01 11.01 -1.96
C ALA A 74 -15.90 11.29 -3.20
N GLU A 75 -16.01 10.32 -4.11
CA GLU A 75 -16.92 10.40 -5.28
C GLU A 75 -18.37 9.98 -4.98
N ARG A 76 -18.71 9.61 -3.74
CA ARG A 76 -20.08 9.30 -3.32
C ARG A 76 -20.84 10.57 -2.94
N ARG A 77 -22.16 10.45 -2.79
CA ARG A 77 -22.99 11.54 -2.24
C ARG A 77 -22.54 11.86 -0.81
N GLU A 78 -22.63 13.11 -0.41
CA GLU A 78 -22.23 13.58 0.93
C GLU A 78 -22.88 12.77 2.05
N ALA A 79 -24.18 12.44 1.93
CA ALA A 79 -24.89 11.61 2.90
C ALA A 79 -24.25 10.22 3.12
N ASP A 80 -23.58 9.68 2.11
CA ASP A 80 -22.87 8.39 2.21
C ASP A 80 -21.44 8.59 2.73
N GLN A 81 -20.81 9.73 2.45
CA GLN A 81 -19.53 10.12 3.05
C GLN A 81 -19.64 10.30 4.58
N ARG A 82 -20.76 10.82 5.08
CA ARG A 82 -21.04 10.97 6.52
C ARG A 82 -21.27 9.65 7.27
N LYS A 83 -21.37 8.51 6.58
CA LYS A 83 -21.54 7.19 7.19
C LYS A 83 -20.23 6.41 7.39
N VAL A 84 -19.10 6.91 6.88
CA VAL A 84 -17.82 6.26 7.07
C VAL A 84 -17.26 6.54 8.46
N ASN A 85 -16.16 5.89 8.82
CA ASN A 85 -15.54 6.12 10.12
C ASN A 85 -15.11 7.60 10.29
N PRO A 86 -15.09 8.11 11.55
CA PRO A 86 -14.76 9.51 11.83
C PRO A 86 -13.39 9.96 11.32
N ASP A 87 -12.41 9.07 11.29
CA ASP A 87 -11.06 9.36 10.82
C ASP A 87 -11.06 9.79 9.33
N LEU A 88 -11.75 9.03 8.47
CA LEU A 88 -11.90 9.39 7.06
C LEU A 88 -12.83 10.60 6.86
N GLN A 89 -13.85 10.79 7.72
CA GLN A 89 -14.70 11.98 7.65
C GLN A 89 -13.86 13.26 7.85
N ARG A 90 -12.87 13.26 8.71
CA ARG A 90 -11.96 14.41 8.92
C ARG A 90 -11.27 14.80 7.61
N VAL A 91 -10.84 13.84 6.79
CA VAL A 91 -10.28 14.11 5.46
C VAL A 91 -11.33 14.63 4.49
N LEU A 92 -12.49 13.95 4.43
CA LEU A 92 -13.56 14.24 3.46
C LEU A 92 -14.24 15.61 3.66
N PHE A 93 -14.17 16.17 4.86
CA PHE A 93 -14.76 17.46 5.20
C PHE A 93 -13.71 18.51 5.62
N ALA A 94 -12.42 18.24 5.35
CA ALA A 94 -11.35 19.19 5.60
C ALA A 94 -11.42 20.39 4.61
N PRO A 95 -11.01 21.61 5.02
CA PRO A 95 -10.99 22.76 4.13
C PRO A 95 -10.10 22.59 2.90
N ASP A 96 -9.02 21.84 3.02
CA ASP A 96 -8.01 21.51 2.01
C ASP A 96 -8.25 20.15 1.33
N ARG A 97 -9.44 19.57 1.54
CA ARG A 97 -9.84 18.27 0.99
C ARG A 97 -9.52 18.10 -0.49
N ASP A 98 -9.93 19.06 -1.30
CA ASP A 98 -9.83 18.95 -2.76
C ASP A 98 -8.37 18.94 -3.21
N GLU A 99 -7.51 19.75 -2.59
CA GLU A 99 -6.07 19.76 -2.83
C GLU A 99 -5.44 18.40 -2.48
N LEU A 100 -5.76 17.86 -1.29
CA LEU A 100 -5.22 16.59 -0.81
C LEU A 100 -5.68 15.41 -1.67
N LEU A 101 -6.96 15.34 -2.04
CA LEU A 101 -7.51 14.28 -2.86
C LEU A 101 -7.03 14.38 -4.32
N ASP A 102 -6.90 15.58 -4.85
CA ASP A 102 -6.35 15.81 -6.19
C ASP A 102 -4.88 15.40 -6.27
N TRP A 103 -4.09 15.71 -5.25
CA TRP A 103 -2.72 15.22 -5.15
C TRP A 103 -2.68 13.70 -5.03
N LEU A 104 -3.49 13.10 -4.14
CA LEU A 104 -3.49 11.65 -3.90
C LEU A 104 -3.84 10.86 -5.17
N ARG A 105 -4.85 11.29 -5.95
CA ARG A 105 -5.23 10.60 -7.18
C ARG A 105 -4.20 10.69 -8.32
N MET A 106 -3.21 11.57 -8.19
CA MET A 106 -2.10 11.68 -9.15
C MET A 106 -0.97 10.69 -8.85
N GLN A 107 -1.01 10.00 -7.70
CA GLN A 107 0.03 9.08 -7.31
C GLN A 107 -0.05 7.75 -8.11
N PRO A 108 1.09 7.12 -8.44
CA PRO A 108 1.13 5.87 -9.19
C PRO A 108 0.67 4.66 -8.38
N LEU A 109 0.37 3.54 -9.07
CA LEU A 109 0.24 2.22 -8.43
C LEU A 109 1.60 1.49 -8.32
N VAL A 110 2.51 1.76 -9.24
CA VAL A 110 3.87 1.20 -9.26
C VAL A 110 4.84 2.33 -9.56
N HIS A 111 5.89 2.43 -8.76
CA HIS A 111 7.02 3.33 -8.99
C HIS A 111 8.29 2.51 -9.26
N ALA A 112 9.20 3.01 -10.09
CA ALA A 112 10.50 2.39 -10.32
C ALA A 112 11.57 3.44 -10.58
N ASP A 113 12.70 3.23 -9.95
CA ASP A 113 13.95 3.94 -10.23
C ASP A 113 14.98 2.94 -10.75
N ARG A 114 15.33 3.05 -12.02
CA ARG A 114 16.24 2.12 -12.70
C ARG A 114 17.70 2.35 -12.30
N GLU A 115 18.06 3.57 -11.90
CA GLU A 115 19.41 3.90 -11.45
C GLU A 115 19.67 3.31 -10.07
N LEU A 116 18.69 3.38 -9.18
CA LEU A 116 18.72 2.71 -7.89
C LEU A 116 18.52 1.18 -8.01
N GLY A 117 17.96 0.69 -9.10
CA GLY A 117 17.61 -0.72 -9.26
C GLY A 117 16.44 -1.17 -8.39
N TRP A 118 15.52 -0.25 -8.04
CA TRP A 118 14.40 -0.52 -7.15
C TRP A 118 13.04 -0.19 -7.77
N MET A 119 12.05 -0.97 -7.39
CA MET A 119 10.63 -0.75 -7.62
C MET A 119 9.88 -0.64 -6.31
N MET A 120 8.71 0.00 -6.35
CA MET A 120 7.78 0.04 -5.24
C MET A 120 6.35 -0.25 -5.75
N VAL A 121 5.61 -1.06 -5.02
CA VAL A 121 4.18 -1.34 -5.20
C VAL A 121 3.55 -1.56 -3.83
N HIS A 122 2.27 -1.23 -3.66
CA HIS A 122 1.66 -1.38 -2.35
C HIS A 122 1.60 -2.86 -1.89
N ALA A 123 1.00 -3.78 -2.69
CA ALA A 123 0.82 -5.17 -2.25
C ALA A 123 1.70 -6.18 -2.99
N GLY A 124 1.65 -6.21 -4.31
CA GLY A 124 2.42 -7.17 -5.09
C GLY A 124 2.21 -7.06 -6.59
N LEU A 125 2.85 -7.95 -7.34
CA LEU A 125 2.80 -7.98 -8.81
C LEU A 125 2.43 -9.37 -9.30
N ALA A 126 1.68 -9.44 -10.41
CA ALA A 126 1.33 -10.72 -11.01
C ALA A 126 2.61 -11.51 -11.34
N PRO A 127 2.63 -12.85 -11.12
CA PRO A 127 3.84 -13.66 -11.27
C PRO A 127 4.52 -13.57 -12.65
N LYS A 128 3.75 -13.26 -13.69
CA LYS A 128 4.23 -13.17 -15.06
C LYS A 128 4.53 -11.74 -15.54
N TRP A 129 4.32 -10.73 -14.73
CA TRP A 129 4.66 -9.36 -15.09
C TRP A 129 6.15 -9.10 -14.90
N SER A 130 6.79 -8.63 -15.97
CA SER A 130 8.11 -7.97 -15.91
C SER A 130 7.99 -6.60 -15.20
N ALA A 131 9.11 -5.92 -15.03
CA ALA A 131 9.11 -4.54 -14.53
C ALA A 131 8.33 -3.61 -15.49
N ASP A 132 8.57 -3.73 -16.78
CA ASP A 132 7.91 -2.94 -17.82
C ASP A 132 6.40 -3.22 -17.88
N ASP A 133 6.00 -4.50 -17.78
CA ASP A 133 4.58 -4.85 -17.70
C ASP A 133 3.91 -4.19 -16.50
N ALA A 134 4.55 -4.23 -15.32
CA ALA A 134 4.00 -3.63 -14.10
C ALA A 134 3.80 -2.12 -14.25
N LEU A 135 4.78 -1.42 -14.80
CA LEU A 135 4.69 0.02 -15.08
C LEU A 135 3.62 0.34 -16.13
N ALA A 136 3.53 -0.46 -17.20
CA ALA A 136 2.50 -0.28 -18.21
C ALA A 136 1.08 -0.49 -17.65
N MET A 137 0.89 -1.50 -16.79
CA MET A 137 -0.39 -1.75 -16.12
C MET A 137 -0.74 -0.62 -15.15
N SER A 138 0.22 -0.11 -14.39
CA SER A 138 0.06 1.06 -13.53
C SER A 138 -0.45 2.25 -14.35
N ALA A 139 0.22 2.60 -15.42
CA ALA A 139 -0.12 3.72 -16.29
C ALA A 139 -1.53 3.61 -16.92
N GLU A 140 -2.05 2.40 -17.17
CA GLU A 140 -3.43 2.22 -17.63
C GLU A 140 -4.46 2.68 -16.59
N VAL A 141 -4.25 2.34 -15.33
CA VAL A 141 -5.14 2.74 -14.22
C VAL A 141 -5.00 4.23 -13.93
N GLU A 142 -3.78 4.72 -13.82
CA GLU A 142 -3.45 6.13 -13.57
C GLU A 142 -4.11 7.07 -14.57
N ARG A 143 -4.02 6.76 -15.87
CA ARG A 143 -4.66 7.56 -16.92
C ARG A 143 -6.17 7.70 -16.71
N VAL A 144 -6.85 6.65 -16.24
CA VAL A 144 -8.29 6.70 -15.99
C VAL A 144 -8.59 7.42 -14.68
N LEU A 145 -7.79 7.17 -13.63
CA LEU A 145 -7.93 7.78 -12.31
C LEU A 145 -7.70 9.31 -12.35
N GLN A 146 -6.74 9.74 -13.16
CA GLN A 146 -6.41 11.16 -13.37
C GLN A 146 -7.36 11.84 -14.37
N GLY A 147 -8.08 11.05 -15.17
CA GLY A 147 -8.94 11.54 -16.23
C GLY A 147 -10.40 11.79 -15.80
N ARG A 148 -11.22 12.17 -16.80
CA ARG A 148 -12.65 12.46 -16.61
C ARG A 148 -13.48 11.21 -16.23
N ASN A 149 -13.00 10.02 -16.56
CA ASN A 149 -13.71 8.76 -16.31
C ASN A 149 -13.43 8.15 -14.93
N ARG A 150 -12.73 8.86 -14.02
CA ARG A 150 -12.35 8.37 -12.70
C ARG A 150 -13.52 7.88 -11.86
N GLN A 151 -14.67 8.57 -11.92
CA GLN A 151 -15.88 8.16 -11.20
C GLN A 151 -16.33 6.75 -11.58
N GLY A 152 -16.33 6.46 -12.89
CA GLY A 152 -16.66 5.14 -13.40
C GLY A 152 -15.72 4.06 -12.88
N LEU A 153 -14.40 4.33 -12.86
CA LEU A 153 -13.39 3.44 -12.29
C LEU A 153 -13.62 3.21 -10.79
N LEU A 154 -13.68 4.28 -10.01
CA LEU A 154 -13.78 4.23 -8.55
C LEU A 154 -15.06 3.55 -8.04
N ARG A 155 -16.18 3.70 -8.76
CA ARG A 155 -17.44 2.98 -8.45
C ARG A 155 -17.35 1.49 -8.74
N ASN A 156 -16.54 1.07 -9.72
CA ASN A 156 -16.49 -0.30 -10.22
C ASN A 156 -15.18 -1.03 -9.88
N MET A 157 -14.26 -0.43 -9.14
CA MET A 157 -12.97 -1.04 -8.80
C MET A 157 -13.09 -2.19 -7.79
N TYR A 158 -14.18 -2.22 -7.01
CA TYR A 158 -14.42 -3.26 -6.01
C TYR A 158 -14.83 -4.59 -6.64
N GLY A 159 -14.53 -5.67 -5.96
CA GLY A 159 -14.84 -7.03 -6.35
C GLY A 159 -13.59 -7.88 -6.57
N ASP A 160 -13.74 -9.19 -6.44
CA ASP A 160 -12.65 -10.17 -6.47
C ASP A 160 -12.49 -10.83 -7.85
N ARG A 161 -13.28 -10.43 -8.83
CA ARG A 161 -13.30 -10.95 -10.19
C ARG A 161 -13.27 -9.83 -11.23
N PRO A 162 -12.74 -10.15 -12.42
CA PRO A 162 -12.08 -11.38 -12.84
C PRO A 162 -10.64 -11.49 -12.30
N ALA A 163 -10.05 -12.69 -12.39
CA ALA A 163 -8.62 -12.86 -12.24
C ALA A 163 -7.89 -12.21 -13.42
N TRP A 164 -6.68 -11.72 -13.20
CA TRP A 164 -5.87 -11.13 -14.27
C TRP A 164 -5.70 -12.07 -15.47
N SER A 165 -5.86 -11.49 -16.64
CA SER A 165 -5.54 -12.08 -17.94
C SER A 165 -5.22 -10.95 -18.95
N SER A 166 -4.29 -11.19 -19.84
CA SER A 166 -3.93 -10.22 -20.90
C SER A 166 -5.11 -9.89 -21.84
N GLY A 167 -6.06 -10.80 -21.95
CA GLY A 167 -7.28 -10.64 -22.76
C GLY A 167 -8.34 -9.72 -22.15
N LEU A 168 -8.24 -9.34 -20.87
CA LEU A 168 -9.19 -8.44 -20.22
C LEU A 168 -9.22 -7.06 -20.88
N ARG A 169 -10.38 -6.41 -20.85
CA ARG A 169 -10.60 -5.06 -21.37
C ARG A 169 -11.47 -4.25 -20.38
N GLY A 170 -11.46 -2.92 -20.57
CA GLY A 170 -12.33 -2.00 -19.82
C GLY A 170 -12.18 -2.11 -18.30
N THR A 171 -13.31 -1.97 -17.61
CA THR A 171 -13.34 -1.97 -16.14
C THR A 171 -12.81 -3.24 -15.49
N ASP A 172 -13.05 -4.40 -16.10
CA ASP A 172 -12.56 -5.67 -15.56
C ASP A 172 -11.04 -5.77 -15.60
N ARG A 173 -10.41 -5.22 -16.65
CA ARG A 173 -8.95 -5.13 -16.75
C ARG A 173 -8.39 -4.22 -15.68
N LEU A 174 -8.94 -3.02 -15.53
CA LEU A 174 -8.49 -2.05 -14.53
C LEU A 174 -8.67 -2.59 -13.10
N ARG A 175 -9.81 -3.23 -12.81
CA ARG A 175 -10.05 -3.89 -11.51
C ARG A 175 -9.03 -4.98 -11.22
N ALA A 176 -8.70 -5.83 -12.20
CA ALA A 176 -7.72 -6.89 -12.01
C ALA A 176 -6.31 -6.32 -11.76
N ILE A 177 -5.93 -5.21 -12.41
CA ILE A 177 -4.68 -4.49 -12.14
C ILE A 177 -4.67 -3.94 -10.72
N ILE A 178 -5.71 -3.18 -10.33
CA ILE A 178 -5.85 -2.62 -8.99
C ILE A 178 -5.75 -3.72 -7.93
N ASN A 179 -6.52 -4.81 -8.08
CA ASN A 179 -6.47 -5.93 -7.15
C ASN A 179 -5.08 -6.54 -7.02
N THR A 180 -4.36 -6.65 -8.12
CA THR A 180 -2.99 -7.17 -8.15
C THR A 180 -2.05 -6.24 -7.37
N CYS A 181 -2.03 -4.96 -7.72
CA CYS A 181 -1.10 -4.00 -7.14
C CYS A 181 -1.41 -3.65 -5.68
N THR A 182 -2.68 -3.77 -5.25
CA THR A 182 -3.10 -3.24 -3.93
C THR A 182 -3.68 -4.26 -2.96
N ARG A 183 -3.94 -5.52 -3.37
CA ARG A 183 -4.61 -6.51 -2.51
C ARG A 183 -3.98 -7.91 -2.53
N MET A 184 -2.92 -8.11 -3.30
CA MET A 184 -2.31 -9.43 -3.46
C MET A 184 -1.53 -9.86 -2.22
N ARG A 185 -1.78 -11.07 -1.73
CA ARG A 185 -0.97 -11.78 -0.73
C ARG A 185 -0.60 -13.16 -1.24
N TYR A 186 -1.60 -14.01 -1.39
CA TYR A 186 -1.46 -15.35 -1.94
C TYR A 186 -2.12 -15.45 -3.29
N CYS A 187 -1.55 -16.28 -4.15
CA CYS A 187 -2.16 -16.61 -5.42
C CYS A 187 -1.84 -18.06 -5.86
N ARG A 188 -2.61 -18.55 -6.82
CA ARG A 188 -2.31 -19.78 -7.54
C ARG A 188 -1.17 -19.54 -8.54
N PRO A 189 -0.51 -20.59 -9.07
CA PRO A 189 0.63 -20.46 -10.00
C PRO A 189 0.38 -19.56 -11.22
N ARG A 190 -0.87 -19.51 -11.69
CA ARG A 190 -1.29 -18.64 -12.81
C ARG A 190 -1.67 -17.21 -12.40
N GLY A 191 -1.42 -16.81 -11.13
CA GLY A 191 -1.65 -15.45 -10.65
C GLY A 191 -3.08 -15.16 -10.16
N ARG A 192 -3.98 -16.16 -10.08
CA ARG A 192 -5.31 -15.96 -9.49
C ARG A 192 -5.19 -15.73 -7.99
N ILE A 193 -5.57 -14.52 -7.55
CA ILE A 193 -5.48 -14.08 -6.16
C ILE A 193 -6.45 -14.88 -5.27
N ALA A 194 -5.98 -15.25 -4.08
CA ALA A 194 -6.77 -15.89 -3.02
C ALA A 194 -7.10 -14.83 -1.93
N PHE A 195 -8.12 -14.02 -2.16
CA PHE A 195 -8.46 -12.88 -1.30
C PHE A 195 -8.86 -13.25 0.13
N ALA A 196 -9.34 -14.46 0.34
CA ALA A 196 -9.69 -14.97 1.67
C ALA A 196 -8.46 -15.22 2.55
N GLU A 197 -7.31 -15.53 1.94
CA GLU A 197 -6.07 -15.85 2.65
C GLU A 197 -5.36 -14.57 3.06
N LYS A 198 -5.27 -14.34 4.37
CA LYS A 198 -4.68 -13.12 4.96
C LYS A 198 -3.65 -13.40 6.04
N GLY A 199 -3.47 -14.68 6.42
CA GLY A 199 -2.54 -15.10 7.46
C GLY A 199 -1.07 -14.99 7.05
N ALA A 200 -0.18 -15.30 7.97
CA ALA A 200 1.26 -15.38 7.72
C ALA A 200 1.60 -16.55 6.78
N PRO A 201 2.73 -16.49 6.05
CA PRO A 201 3.20 -17.62 5.23
C PRO A 201 3.30 -18.93 6.04
N GLY A 202 2.85 -20.01 5.43
CA GLY A 202 2.75 -21.31 6.08
C GLY A 202 1.35 -21.67 6.59
N THR A 203 0.41 -20.71 6.66
CA THR A 203 -0.97 -20.93 7.12
C THR A 203 -1.97 -21.11 5.97
N GLN A 204 -1.56 -20.87 4.74
CA GLN A 204 -2.43 -20.90 3.56
C GLN A 204 -2.81 -22.34 3.15
N GLN A 205 -3.91 -22.44 2.42
CA GLN A 205 -4.36 -23.73 1.85
C GLN A 205 -3.35 -24.28 0.83
N PRO A 206 -3.27 -25.61 0.66
CA PRO A 206 -2.42 -26.26 -0.33
C PRO A 206 -2.66 -25.73 -1.75
N GLY A 207 -1.57 -25.54 -2.51
CA GLY A 207 -1.62 -25.03 -3.88
C GLY A 207 -1.74 -23.52 -3.99
N LEU A 208 -1.67 -22.80 -2.85
CA LEU A 208 -1.51 -21.36 -2.79
C LEU A 208 -0.08 -21.00 -2.37
N TYR A 209 0.45 -19.97 -2.99
CA TYR A 209 1.81 -19.47 -2.77
C TYR A 209 1.77 -18.00 -2.38
N PRO A 210 2.63 -17.54 -1.46
CA PRO A 210 2.94 -16.13 -1.38
C PRO A 210 3.29 -15.62 -2.79
N TRP A 211 2.77 -14.48 -3.18
CA TRP A 211 2.90 -14.00 -4.57
C TRP A 211 4.36 -13.90 -5.04
N TYR A 212 5.28 -13.63 -4.11
CA TYR A 212 6.70 -13.51 -4.37
C TYR A 212 7.43 -14.88 -4.48
N ALA A 213 6.80 -15.97 -4.05
CA ALA A 213 7.36 -17.32 -4.04
C ALA A 213 6.66 -18.27 -5.04
N VAL A 214 5.87 -17.73 -5.98
CA VAL A 214 5.20 -18.55 -7.01
C VAL A 214 6.24 -19.19 -7.92
N PRO A 215 6.19 -20.52 -8.12
CA PRO A 215 7.09 -21.22 -9.04
C PRO A 215 7.03 -20.64 -10.47
N GLY A 216 8.20 -20.39 -11.06
CA GLY A 216 8.31 -19.80 -12.38
C GLY A 216 7.84 -18.35 -12.49
N ARG A 217 7.85 -17.62 -11.38
CA ARG A 217 7.69 -16.16 -11.37
C ARG A 217 8.82 -15.53 -12.19
N VAL A 218 8.48 -14.49 -12.98
CA VAL A 218 9.46 -13.75 -13.77
C VAL A 218 10.38 -12.96 -12.84
N GLU A 219 11.69 -13.02 -13.08
CA GLU A 219 12.66 -12.13 -12.47
C GLU A 219 12.57 -10.74 -13.10
N ARG A 220 12.60 -9.69 -12.28
CA ARG A 220 12.37 -8.32 -12.74
C ARG A 220 13.65 -7.51 -12.92
N GLY A 221 14.79 -8.05 -12.50
CA GLY A 221 16.08 -7.35 -12.54
C GLY A 221 16.17 -6.16 -11.58
N MET A 222 15.17 -5.99 -10.71
CA MET A 222 15.08 -4.91 -9.73
C MET A 222 14.61 -5.47 -8.38
N LYS A 223 15.10 -4.88 -7.28
CA LYS A 223 14.56 -5.11 -5.93
C LYS A 223 13.19 -4.44 -5.82
N LEU A 224 12.32 -4.95 -4.98
CA LEU A 224 10.95 -4.45 -4.85
C LEU A 224 10.60 -4.20 -3.38
N ALA A 225 10.22 -2.95 -3.04
CA ALA A 225 9.66 -2.58 -1.75
C ALA A 225 8.12 -2.66 -1.80
N CYS A 226 7.49 -3.19 -0.74
CA CYS A 226 6.03 -3.26 -0.63
C CYS A 226 5.55 -3.21 0.81
N GLY A 227 4.24 -2.96 0.98
CA GLY A 227 3.50 -2.93 2.22
C GLY A 227 2.39 -3.98 2.29
N HIS A 228 1.19 -3.55 2.75
CA HIS A 228 -0.09 -4.26 2.69
C HIS A 228 -0.24 -5.50 3.57
N TRP A 229 0.77 -6.30 3.73
CA TRP A 229 0.67 -7.63 4.35
C TRP A 229 1.28 -7.65 5.76
N SER A 230 0.60 -7.00 6.71
CA SER A 230 1.10 -6.86 8.08
C SER A 230 1.41 -8.19 8.79
N SER A 231 0.66 -9.26 8.48
CA SER A 231 0.94 -10.59 9.06
C SER A 231 2.16 -11.29 8.46
N LEU A 232 2.75 -10.77 7.38
CA LEU A 232 4.07 -11.17 6.88
C LEU A 232 5.18 -10.57 7.73
N GLY A 233 4.96 -9.34 8.23
CA GLY A 233 5.97 -8.58 8.95
C GLY A 233 7.10 -8.09 8.03
N LEU A 234 8.24 -7.76 8.65
CA LEU A 234 9.44 -7.45 7.90
C LEU A 234 9.96 -8.71 7.20
N PHE A 235 9.97 -8.68 5.88
CA PHE A 235 10.45 -9.78 5.07
C PHE A 235 11.42 -9.29 3.99
N ILE A 236 12.57 -9.93 3.89
CA ILE A 236 13.59 -9.65 2.87
C ILE A 236 13.95 -10.99 2.22
N GLY A 237 13.55 -11.17 0.97
CA GLY A 237 13.78 -12.40 0.24
C GLY A 237 13.17 -12.41 -1.15
N HIS A 238 13.61 -13.27 -2.03
CA HIS A 238 13.12 -13.37 -3.41
C HIS A 238 13.11 -12.04 -4.19
N GLY A 239 14.04 -11.13 -3.88
CA GLY A 239 14.08 -9.78 -4.45
C GLY A 239 12.93 -8.86 -3.98
N VAL A 240 12.22 -9.22 -2.88
CA VAL A 240 11.12 -8.47 -2.29
C VAL A 240 11.47 -8.07 -0.86
N HIS A 241 11.08 -6.84 -0.49
CA HIS A 241 11.26 -6.23 0.81
C HIS A 241 9.89 -5.74 1.29
N ALA A 242 9.23 -6.55 2.12
CA ALA A 242 7.94 -6.20 2.70
C ALA A 242 8.15 -5.41 3.99
N LEU A 243 7.56 -4.23 4.09
CA LEU A 243 7.82 -3.23 5.12
C LEU A 243 6.59 -2.94 6.01
N ASP A 244 5.40 -3.52 5.71
CA ASP A 244 4.24 -3.41 6.59
C ASP A 244 4.43 -4.30 7.82
N THR A 245 4.88 -3.71 8.89
CA THR A 245 5.12 -4.37 10.18
C THR A 245 4.04 -4.06 11.22
N GLY A 246 2.87 -3.65 10.74
CA GLY A 246 1.67 -3.54 11.54
C GLY A 246 1.63 -2.35 12.48
N ALA A 247 2.17 -1.19 12.09
CA ALA A 247 2.20 0.03 12.93
C ALA A 247 0.83 0.38 13.53
N VAL A 248 -0.23 0.30 12.74
CA VAL A 248 -1.60 0.59 13.18
C VAL A 248 -2.16 -0.44 14.16
N TRP A 249 -1.58 -1.62 14.23
CA TRP A 249 -1.97 -2.72 15.12
C TRP A 249 -1.11 -2.83 16.39
N GLY A 250 -0.26 -1.83 16.67
CA GLY A 250 0.65 -1.84 17.81
C GLY A 250 1.98 -2.56 17.52
N GLY A 251 2.25 -2.90 16.27
CA GLY A 251 3.56 -3.38 15.82
C GLY A 251 4.57 -2.24 15.67
N THR A 252 5.34 -2.24 14.61
CA THR A 252 6.32 -1.17 14.32
C THR A 252 6.04 -0.48 13.00
N LEU A 253 6.46 0.77 12.85
CA LEU A 253 6.61 1.42 11.55
C LEU A 253 8.06 1.24 11.09
N THR A 254 8.25 0.76 9.87
CA THR A 254 9.54 0.34 9.32
C THR A 254 9.96 1.21 8.17
N ALA A 255 11.21 1.68 8.20
CA ALA A 255 11.94 2.27 7.07
C ALA A 255 13.11 1.38 6.67
N LEU A 256 13.35 1.26 5.37
CA LEU A 256 14.48 0.59 4.77
C LEU A 256 15.26 1.58 3.90
N GLN A 257 16.55 1.75 4.15
CA GLN A 257 17.42 2.51 3.25
C GLN A 257 17.69 1.70 1.99
N ILE A 258 17.43 2.28 0.81
CA ILE A 258 17.46 1.55 -0.47
C ILE A 258 18.54 2.02 -1.44
N ASP A 259 19.27 3.07 -1.09
CA ASP A 259 20.39 3.62 -1.87
C ASP A 259 21.78 3.14 -1.37
N SER A 260 21.80 2.10 -0.54
CA SER A 260 23.02 1.50 0.03
C SER A 260 23.04 0.00 -0.23
N ASP A 261 24.23 -0.56 -0.42
CA ASP A 261 24.44 -2.01 -0.53
C ASP A 261 24.15 -2.71 0.81
N GLU A 262 24.41 -2.03 1.93
CA GLU A 262 24.02 -2.50 3.26
C GLU A 262 22.57 -2.07 3.54
N LEU A 263 21.69 -3.06 3.67
CA LEU A 263 20.28 -2.83 3.99
C LEU A 263 20.12 -2.35 5.43
N ARG A 264 20.05 -1.03 5.62
CA ARG A 264 19.77 -0.43 6.92
C ARG A 264 18.26 -0.39 7.16
N VAL A 265 17.80 -1.16 8.14
CA VAL A 265 16.40 -1.15 8.61
C VAL A 265 16.32 -0.31 9.88
N VAL A 266 15.34 0.60 9.92
CA VAL A 266 15.01 1.40 11.11
C VAL A 266 13.55 1.17 11.44
N GLN A 267 13.27 0.90 12.72
CA GLN A 267 11.92 0.67 13.22
C GLN A 267 11.64 1.56 14.44
N VAL A 268 10.42 2.04 14.53
CA VAL A 268 9.89 2.71 15.71
C VAL A 268 8.60 2.04 16.16
N PRO A 269 8.21 2.10 17.44
CA PRO A 269 6.93 1.59 17.90
C PRO A 269 5.78 2.21 17.09
N GLY A 270 4.82 1.39 16.69
CA GLY A 270 3.59 1.81 16.05
C GLY A 270 2.70 2.61 17.02
N ARG A 271 1.41 2.74 16.67
CA ARG A 271 0.47 3.42 17.55
C ARG A 271 0.21 2.55 18.78
N GLU A 272 -0.04 3.22 19.91
CA GLU A 272 -0.55 2.55 21.09
C GLU A 272 -1.97 2.02 20.83
N VAL A 273 -2.17 0.74 21.05
CA VAL A 273 -3.49 0.10 21.01
C VAL A 273 -3.89 -0.26 22.44
N PRO A 274 -5.13 0.02 22.85
CA PRO A 274 -5.59 -0.42 24.16
C PRO A 274 -5.38 -1.93 24.32
N ALA A 275 -4.85 -2.36 25.45
CA ALA A 275 -4.76 -3.78 25.75
C ALA A 275 -6.16 -4.39 25.64
N THR A 276 -6.34 -5.39 24.79
CA THR A 276 -7.60 -6.13 24.76
C THR A 276 -7.84 -6.72 26.15
N PRO A 277 -8.96 -6.39 26.83
CA PRO A 277 -9.22 -6.99 28.13
C PRO A 277 -9.22 -8.51 27.98
N PRO A 278 -8.66 -9.25 28.95
CA PRO A 278 -8.61 -10.71 28.87
C PRO A 278 -10.02 -11.25 28.68
N GLN A 279 -10.23 -12.03 27.62
CA GLN A 279 -11.51 -12.70 27.42
C GLN A 279 -11.83 -13.51 28.66
N PRO A 280 -13.05 -13.42 29.23
CA PRO A 280 -13.44 -14.26 30.34
C PRO A 280 -13.24 -15.73 29.93
N ARG A 281 -12.47 -16.46 30.73
CA ARG A 281 -12.29 -17.91 30.52
C ARG A 281 -13.67 -18.54 30.46
N GLN A 282 -14.05 -19.09 29.31
CA GLN A 282 -15.21 -19.96 29.22
C GLN A 282 -14.95 -21.11 30.18
N GLN A 283 -15.66 -21.13 31.31
CA GLN A 283 -15.72 -22.29 32.17
C GLN A 283 -16.38 -23.40 31.35
N ARG A 284 -15.57 -24.37 30.99
CA ARG A 284 -16.12 -25.65 30.46
C ARG A 284 -16.85 -26.30 31.64
N GLY A 285 -18.16 -26.30 31.60
CA GLY A 285 -19.03 -27.16 32.39
C GLY A 285 -19.14 -28.52 31.78
#